data_6e9b1c81d72c717df2dca738725e5021
#
_entry.id   6e9b1c81d72c717df2dca738725e5021
#
_cell.length_a   1.000
_cell.length_b   1.000
_cell.length_c   1.000
_cell.angle_alpha   90.00
_cell.angle_beta   90.00
_cell.angle_gamma   90.00
#
_symmetry.space_group_name_H-M   'P 1'
#
loop_
_entity.id
_entity.type
_entity.pdbx_description
1 polymer ?
#
loop_
_entity_poly.entity_id
_entity_poly.type
_entity_poly.pdbx_seq_one_letter_code
_entity_poly.pdbx_strand_id
1 'polypeptide(L)'
;MRFTGRTALITAAGRGIGRATAEIVGREGGTVIAVDLDKETLDQAVGAIRTAGGTAHGLVADALDAAQVAGAVRRIVDEHGRIDILVNAVGGSTIIPKPAAAVDELTLDDWQRLLHFNLTGTFLFSNAVAPVMKRQRGGKIVNISSIAGRGLSPTSSSAYATAKGGIIAFTRKLSFELGPYGVTVNAIAPSLTLSPRLRPRWDRMSAEERARENSRVPLGRVAEPEDQARVICFLASSDADFVTGVTIDVTGGQ
;
A
#
# COMPACT_ATOMS: atom_id res chain seq x y z
N MET A 1 -10.89 -0.10 20.45
CA MET A 1 -10.30 -0.61 19.18
C MET A 1 -10.55 0.44 18.09
N ARG A 2 -9.51 0.85 17.35
CA ARG A 2 -9.57 1.99 16.41
C ARG A 2 -10.51 1.77 15.21
N PHE A 3 -10.74 0.52 14.82
CA PHE A 3 -11.46 0.18 13.58
C PHE A 3 -12.80 -0.51 13.80
N THR A 4 -13.33 -0.53 15.02
CA THR A 4 -14.63 -1.14 15.31
C THR A 4 -15.73 -0.54 14.43
N GLY A 5 -16.50 -1.42 13.73
CA GLY A 5 -17.56 -1.02 12.80
C GLY A 5 -17.07 -0.41 11.47
N ARG A 6 -15.78 -0.51 11.15
CA ARG A 6 -15.20 -0.03 9.89
C ARG A 6 -14.91 -1.19 8.94
N THR A 7 -15.22 -1.01 7.66
CA THR A 7 -14.87 -1.92 6.56
C THR A 7 -13.65 -1.38 5.83
N ALA A 8 -12.57 -2.15 5.84
CA ALA A 8 -11.28 -1.79 5.24
C ALA A 8 -10.97 -2.68 4.03
N LEU A 9 -10.90 -2.09 2.85
CA LEU A 9 -10.42 -2.70 1.61
C LEU A 9 -8.91 -2.49 1.52
N ILE A 10 -8.16 -3.58 1.50
CA ILE A 10 -6.69 -3.56 1.46
C ILE A 10 -6.20 -4.39 0.28
N THR A 11 -5.48 -3.77 -0.65
CA THR A 11 -4.92 -4.44 -1.83
C THR A 11 -3.53 -5.00 -1.54
N ALA A 12 -3.08 -6.01 -2.31
CA ALA A 12 -1.85 -6.77 -2.06
C ALA A 12 -1.77 -7.26 -0.59
N ALA A 13 -2.90 -7.73 -0.06
CA ALA A 13 -3.05 -8.10 1.34
C ALA A 13 -2.55 -9.51 1.68
N GLY A 14 -2.12 -10.29 0.70
CA GLY A 14 -1.58 -11.64 0.93
C GLY A 14 -0.20 -11.64 1.59
N ARG A 15 0.57 -10.55 1.43
CA ARG A 15 1.95 -10.48 1.95
C ARG A 15 2.41 -9.04 2.24
N GLY A 16 3.55 -8.91 2.93
CA GLY A 16 4.26 -7.66 3.14
C GLY A 16 3.46 -6.59 3.88
N ILE A 17 3.55 -5.34 3.43
CA ILE A 17 2.94 -4.17 4.08
C ILE A 17 1.40 -4.28 4.09
N GLY A 18 0.80 -4.74 2.98
CA GLY A 18 -0.65 -4.92 2.88
C GLY A 18 -1.15 -5.94 3.90
N ARG A 19 -0.47 -7.10 4.02
CA ARG A 19 -0.81 -8.13 5.02
C ARG A 19 -0.65 -7.61 6.44
N ALA A 20 0.47 -7.00 6.78
CA ALA A 20 0.71 -6.44 8.12
C ALA A 20 -0.36 -5.39 8.49
N THR A 21 -0.77 -4.56 7.52
CA THR A 21 -1.87 -3.60 7.71
C THR A 21 -3.20 -4.32 7.97
N ALA A 22 -3.52 -5.35 7.18
CA ALA A 22 -4.73 -6.15 7.33
C ALA A 22 -4.81 -6.83 8.71
N GLU A 23 -3.70 -7.41 9.18
CA GLU A 23 -3.60 -8.03 10.50
C GLU A 23 -3.81 -7.03 11.64
N ILE A 24 -3.26 -5.80 11.54
CA ILE A 24 -3.50 -4.75 12.54
C ILE A 24 -4.96 -4.31 12.53
N VAL A 25 -5.54 -4.03 11.36
CA VAL A 25 -6.94 -3.61 11.24
C VAL A 25 -7.89 -4.66 11.80
N GLY A 26 -7.67 -5.95 11.48
CA GLY A 26 -8.47 -7.06 12.00
C GLY A 26 -8.36 -7.21 13.53
N ARG A 27 -7.14 -7.15 14.07
CA ARG A 27 -6.90 -7.19 15.52
C ARG A 27 -7.54 -6.03 16.27
N GLU A 28 -7.70 -4.88 15.60
CA GLU A 28 -8.30 -3.69 16.19
C GLU A 28 -9.79 -3.50 15.85
N GLY A 29 -10.47 -4.60 15.49
CA GLY A 29 -11.93 -4.67 15.39
C GLY A 29 -12.53 -4.26 14.06
N GLY A 30 -11.70 -4.04 13.03
CA GLY A 30 -12.16 -3.75 11.67
C GLY A 30 -12.56 -5.01 10.91
N THR A 31 -13.53 -4.89 10.00
CA THR A 31 -13.80 -5.89 8.97
C THR A 31 -12.83 -5.69 7.81
N VAL A 32 -11.95 -6.66 7.60
CA VAL A 32 -10.93 -6.61 6.55
C VAL A 32 -11.45 -7.29 5.28
N ILE A 33 -11.43 -6.56 4.17
CA ILE A 33 -11.58 -7.12 2.83
C ILE A 33 -10.20 -7.13 2.19
N ALA A 34 -9.57 -8.28 2.25
CA ALA A 34 -8.24 -8.51 1.70
C ALA A 34 -8.35 -8.82 0.20
N VAL A 35 -7.63 -8.07 -0.62
CA VAL A 35 -7.57 -8.30 -2.08
C VAL A 35 -6.14 -8.63 -2.47
N ASP A 36 -5.97 -9.73 -3.20
CA ASP A 36 -4.69 -10.11 -3.82
C ASP A 36 -4.95 -10.92 -5.09
N LEU A 37 -3.97 -10.97 -5.98
CA LEU A 37 -3.99 -11.84 -7.15
C LEU A 37 -3.65 -13.29 -6.80
N ASP A 38 -2.78 -13.47 -5.80
CA ASP A 38 -2.29 -14.77 -5.32
C ASP A 38 -3.25 -15.33 -4.26
N LYS A 39 -4.10 -16.27 -4.69
CA LYS A 39 -5.12 -16.89 -3.83
C LYS A 39 -4.51 -17.59 -2.61
N GLU A 40 -3.38 -18.26 -2.76
CA GLU A 40 -2.78 -19.05 -1.66
C GLU A 40 -2.32 -18.13 -0.52
N THR A 41 -1.55 -17.09 -0.83
CA THR A 41 -1.08 -16.12 0.17
C THR A 41 -2.23 -15.31 0.75
N LEU A 42 -3.28 -15.03 -0.04
CA LEU A 42 -4.49 -14.37 0.41
C LEU A 42 -5.23 -15.21 1.44
N ASP A 43 -5.46 -16.50 1.15
CA ASP A 43 -6.14 -17.43 2.08
C ASP A 43 -5.36 -17.58 3.39
N GLN A 44 -4.02 -17.65 3.33
CA GLN A 44 -3.15 -17.67 4.52
C GLN A 44 -3.30 -16.39 5.36
N ALA A 45 -3.33 -15.20 4.73
CA ALA A 45 -3.49 -13.93 5.43
C ALA A 45 -4.88 -13.84 6.11
N VAL A 46 -5.93 -14.18 5.37
CA VAL A 46 -7.31 -14.22 5.91
C VAL A 46 -7.43 -15.20 7.06
N GLY A 47 -6.86 -16.41 6.89
CA GLY A 47 -6.83 -17.42 7.95
C GLY A 47 -6.14 -16.94 9.22
N ALA A 48 -4.98 -16.30 9.09
CA ALA A 48 -4.24 -15.74 10.21
C ALA A 48 -5.04 -14.68 10.99
N ILE A 49 -5.71 -13.75 10.26
CA ILE A 49 -6.55 -12.73 10.89
C ILE A 49 -7.72 -13.35 11.65
N ARG A 50 -8.40 -14.34 11.07
CA ARG A 50 -9.52 -15.05 11.71
C ARG A 50 -9.09 -15.84 12.93
N THR A 51 -7.96 -16.53 12.85
CA THR A 51 -7.39 -17.28 13.98
C THR A 51 -7.03 -16.35 15.15
N ALA A 52 -6.63 -15.11 14.86
CA ALA A 52 -6.39 -14.08 15.88
C ALA A 52 -7.68 -13.40 16.40
N GLY A 53 -8.87 -13.89 16.02
CA GLY A 53 -10.17 -13.37 16.46
C GLY A 53 -10.68 -12.18 15.66
N GLY A 54 -10.02 -11.80 14.56
CA GLY A 54 -10.46 -10.72 13.67
C GLY A 54 -11.47 -11.18 12.61
N THR A 55 -12.10 -10.21 11.96
CA THR A 55 -13.02 -10.46 10.83
C THR A 55 -12.30 -10.14 9.52
N ALA A 56 -12.21 -11.13 8.62
CA ALA A 56 -11.56 -10.94 7.32
C ALA A 56 -12.23 -11.75 6.22
N HIS A 57 -12.28 -11.20 5.00
CA HIS A 57 -12.77 -11.83 3.78
C HIS A 57 -11.74 -11.65 2.67
N GLY A 58 -11.49 -12.69 1.87
CA GLY A 58 -10.57 -12.66 0.74
C GLY A 58 -11.32 -12.48 -0.58
N LEU A 59 -10.82 -11.61 -1.45
CA LEU A 59 -11.26 -11.45 -2.83
C LEU A 59 -10.06 -11.57 -3.75
N VAL A 60 -10.07 -12.55 -4.64
CA VAL A 60 -9.05 -12.65 -5.70
C VAL A 60 -9.42 -11.66 -6.80
N ALA A 61 -8.53 -10.72 -7.06
CA ALA A 61 -8.69 -9.76 -8.16
C ALA A 61 -7.33 -9.21 -8.61
N ASP A 62 -7.21 -9.00 -9.92
CA ASP A 62 -6.08 -8.25 -10.47
C ASP A 62 -6.35 -6.75 -10.32
N ALA A 63 -5.47 -6.09 -9.56
CA ALA A 63 -5.54 -4.64 -9.33
C ALA A 63 -5.31 -3.81 -10.61
N LEU A 64 -4.84 -4.42 -11.68
CA LEU A 64 -4.60 -3.79 -12.97
C LEU A 64 -5.74 -4.02 -13.97
N ASP A 65 -6.72 -4.84 -13.63
CA ASP A 65 -7.92 -5.10 -14.43
C ASP A 65 -9.09 -4.24 -13.91
N ALA A 66 -9.48 -3.24 -14.70
CA ALA A 66 -10.54 -2.30 -14.32
C ALA A 66 -11.90 -3.00 -14.07
N ALA A 67 -12.21 -4.07 -14.81
CA ALA A 67 -13.48 -4.79 -14.65
C ALA A 67 -13.49 -5.61 -13.35
N GLN A 68 -12.39 -6.28 -13.02
CA GLN A 68 -12.23 -7.01 -11.77
C GLN A 68 -12.25 -6.06 -10.56
N VAL A 69 -11.56 -4.92 -10.63
CA VAL A 69 -11.59 -3.89 -9.57
C VAL A 69 -12.99 -3.37 -9.35
N ALA A 70 -13.71 -3.00 -10.42
CA ALA A 70 -15.10 -2.53 -10.31
C ALA A 70 -16.04 -3.62 -9.78
N GLY A 71 -15.84 -4.87 -10.18
CA GLY A 71 -16.58 -6.04 -9.67
C GLY A 71 -16.33 -6.27 -8.18
N ALA A 72 -15.06 -6.22 -7.75
CA ALA A 72 -14.69 -6.35 -6.34
C ALA A 72 -15.35 -5.26 -5.47
N VAL A 73 -15.27 -3.99 -5.89
CA VAL A 73 -15.87 -2.88 -5.14
C VAL A 73 -17.39 -3.01 -5.07
N ARG A 74 -18.08 -3.39 -6.16
CA ARG A 74 -19.53 -3.64 -6.13
C ARG A 74 -19.87 -4.74 -5.13
N ARG A 75 -19.20 -5.88 -5.22
CA ARG A 75 -19.41 -7.00 -4.30
C ARG A 75 -19.25 -6.60 -2.84
N ILE A 76 -18.22 -5.82 -2.51
CA ILE A 76 -18.00 -5.33 -1.14
C ILE A 76 -19.16 -4.45 -0.68
N VAL A 77 -19.67 -3.57 -1.54
CA VAL A 77 -20.79 -2.70 -1.21
C VAL A 77 -22.08 -3.51 -1.04
N ASP A 78 -22.31 -4.51 -1.90
CA ASP A 78 -23.50 -5.39 -1.80
C ASP A 78 -23.48 -6.24 -0.53
N GLU A 79 -22.32 -6.78 -0.13
CA GLU A 79 -22.19 -7.65 1.05
C GLU A 79 -22.05 -6.88 2.38
N HIS A 80 -21.41 -5.71 2.39
CA HIS A 80 -21.07 -4.98 3.62
C HIS A 80 -21.68 -3.58 3.70
N GLY A 81 -22.33 -3.09 2.64
CA GLY A 81 -22.99 -1.80 2.60
C GLY A 81 -22.09 -0.56 2.55
N ARG A 82 -20.79 -0.72 2.83
CA ARG A 82 -19.83 0.39 2.99
C ARG A 82 -18.38 0.02 2.72
N ILE A 83 -17.58 1.04 2.42
CA ILE A 83 -16.11 0.98 2.44
C ILE A 83 -15.61 2.23 3.17
N ASP A 84 -15.08 2.06 4.38
CA ASP A 84 -14.57 3.16 5.19
C ASP A 84 -13.11 3.48 4.91
N ILE A 85 -12.33 2.46 4.61
CA ILE A 85 -10.89 2.55 4.43
C ILE A 85 -10.50 1.85 3.14
N LEU A 86 -9.67 2.52 2.34
CA LEU A 86 -8.96 1.94 1.20
C LEU A 86 -7.46 2.06 1.44
N VAL A 87 -6.74 0.94 1.37
CA VAL A 87 -5.27 0.92 1.37
C VAL A 87 -4.76 0.38 0.04
N ASN A 88 -4.14 1.23 -0.76
CA ASN A 88 -3.53 0.88 -2.03
C ASN A 88 -2.08 0.43 -1.80
N ALA A 89 -1.87 -0.90 -1.66
CA ALA A 89 -0.57 -1.47 -1.34
C ALA A 89 0.08 -2.26 -2.51
N VAL A 90 -0.54 -2.31 -3.68
CA VAL A 90 0.08 -2.91 -4.88
C VAL A 90 1.28 -2.09 -5.32
N GLY A 91 2.40 -2.75 -5.59
CA GLY A 91 3.59 -2.09 -6.11
C GLY A 91 4.89 -2.83 -5.86
N GLY A 92 5.96 -2.31 -6.45
CA GLY A 92 7.31 -2.83 -6.33
C GLY A 92 8.18 -2.47 -7.52
N SER A 93 9.51 -2.46 -7.32
CA SER A 93 10.51 -2.17 -8.36
C SER A 93 11.03 -3.43 -9.07
N THR A 94 10.88 -4.61 -8.46
CA THR A 94 11.51 -5.86 -8.92
C THR A 94 10.69 -6.63 -9.96
N ILE A 95 9.85 -5.94 -10.72
CA ILE A 95 9.01 -6.52 -11.80
C ILE A 95 9.69 -6.43 -13.18
N ILE A 96 10.84 -5.78 -13.25
CA ILE A 96 11.70 -5.71 -14.42
C ILE A 96 13.04 -6.39 -14.14
N PRO A 97 13.78 -6.86 -15.17
CA PRO A 97 15.01 -7.61 -14.97
C PRO A 97 16.09 -6.82 -14.21
N LYS A 98 16.16 -5.49 -14.41
CA LYS A 98 17.16 -4.61 -13.81
C LYS A 98 16.50 -3.47 -13.03
N PRO A 99 16.08 -3.69 -11.77
CA PRO A 99 15.31 -2.71 -10.97
C PRO A 99 16.00 -1.36 -10.75
N ALA A 100 17.33 -1.32 -10.83
CA ALA A 100 18.16 -0.12 -10.67
C ALA A 100 18.78 0.33 -12.02
N ALA A 101 18.14 0.00 -13.15
CA ALA A 101 18.62 0.40 -14.47
C ALA A 101 18.76 1.92 -14.58
N ALA A 102 19.87 2.37 -15.19
CA ALA A 102 20.03 3.76 -15.62
C ALA A 102 19.04 4.10 -16.74
N VAL A 103 18.81 5.37 -17.01
CA VAL A 103 17.77 5.80 -17.96
C VAL A 103 18.01 5.29 -19.38
N ASP A 104 19.25 5.20 -19.80
CA ASP A 104 19.70 4.69 -21.11
C ASP A 104 19.68 3.15 -21.22
N GLU A 105 19.50 2.45 -20.08
CA GLU A 105 19.35 1.00 -20.02
C GLU A 105 17.88 0.56 -19.94
N LEU A 106 16.96 1.49 -19.65
CA LEU A 106 15.53 1.20 -19.58
C LEU A 106 14.92 1.09 -20.98
N THR A 107 14.20 0.01 -21.23
CA THR A 107 13.34 -0.08 -22.41
C THR A 107 12.03 0.68 -22.19
N LEU A 108 11.34 1.03 -23.28
CA LEU A 108 9.99 1.59 -23.19
C LEU A 108 9.01 0.62 -22.50
N ASP A 109 9.16 -0.68 -22.70
CA ASP A 109 8.36 -1.72 -22.03
C ASP A 109 8.60 -1.71 -20.51
N ASP A 110 9.86 -1.68 -20.06
CA ASP A 110 10.17 -1.58 -18.63
C ASP A 110 9.55 -0.33 -17.99
N TRP A 111 9.63 0.81 -18.69
CA TRP A 111 9.01 2.07 -18.29
C TRP A 111 7.50 1.91 -18.13
N GLN A 112 6.81 1.43 -19.17
CA GLN A 112 5.36 1.24 -19.17
C GLN A 112 4.90 0.24 -18.11
N ARG A 113 5.61 -0.88 -17.96
CA ARG A 113 5.31 -1.90 -16.93
C ARG A 113 5.41 -1.34 -15.52
N LEU A 114 6.45 -0.58 -15.21
CA LEU A 114 6.63 0.01 -13.89
C LEU A 114 5.57 1.06 -13.57
N LEU A 115 5.22 1.92 -14.53
CA LEU A 115 4.12 2.89 -14.37
C LEU A 115 2.78 2.17 -14.19
N HIS A 116 2.48 1.21 -15.05
CA HIS A 116 1.23 0.45 -14.99
C HIS A 116 1.09 -0.29 -13.66
N PHE A 117 2.11 -1.06 -13.27
CA PHE A 117 2.06 -1.86 -12.04
C PHE A 117 1.96 -1.02 -10.77
N ASN A 118 2.66 0.11 -10.69
CA ASN A 118 2.73 0.90 -9.46
C ASN A 118 1.66 1.99 -9.36
N LEU A 119 1.27 2.63 -10.47
CA LEU A 119 0.40 3.80 -10.45
C LEU A 119 -1.03 3.47 -10.87
N THR A 120 -1.21 2.65 -11.92
CA THR A 120 -2.55 2.35 -12.45
C THR A 120 -3.42 1.62 -11.43
N GLY A 121 -2.89 0.63 -10.69
CA GLY A 121 -3.66 -0.07 -9.66
C GLY A 121 -4.15 0.86 -8.55
N THR A 122 -3.30 1.80 -8.10
CA THR A 122 -3.68 2.84 -7.13
C THR A 122 -4.81 3.72 -7.66
N PHE A 123 -4.76 4.10 -8.95
CA PHE A 123 -5.82 4.87 -9.60
C PHE A 123 -7.12 4.06 -9.68
N LEU A 124 -7.09 2.83 -10.16
CA LEU A 124 -8.29 2.02 -10.42
C LEU A 124 -9.12 1.79 -9.14
N PHE A 125 -8.49 1.38 -8.04
CA PHE A 125 -9.18 1.20 -6.77
C PHE A 125 -9.68 2.53 -6.19
N SER A 126 -8.88 3.59 -6.26
CA SER A 126 -9.32 4.92 -5.81
C SER A 126 -10.51 5.44 -6.62
N ASN A 127 -10.50 5.26 -7.95
CA ASN A 127 -11.58 5.62 -8.85
C ASN A 127 -12.87 4.86 -8.54
N ALA A 128 -12.79 3.54 -8.33
CA ALA A 128 -13.95 2.71 -8.05
C ALA A 128 -14.56 2.98 -6.65
N VAL A 129 -13.71 3.29 -5.65
CA VAL A 129 -14.16 3.53 -4.25
C VAL A 129 -14.64 4.97 -4.04
N ALA A 130 -14.10 5.95 -4.76
CA ALA A 130 -14.45 7.37 -4.58
C ALA A 130 -15.96 7.66 -4.62
N PRO A 131 -16.77 7.12 -5.56
CA PRO A 131 -18.22 7.33 -5.56
C PRO A 131 -18.92 6.77 -4.31
N VAL A 132 -18.42 5.66 -3.76
CA VAL A 132 -18.94 5.04 -2.53
C VAL A 132 -18.69 5.96 -1.36
N MET A 133 -17.44 6.40 -1.14
CA MET A 133 -17.06 7.30 -0.05
C MET A 133 -17.75 8.68 -0.16
N LYS A 134 -17.93 9.20 -1.38
CA LYS A 134 -18.68 10.45 -1.60
C LYS A 134 -20.13 10.34 -1.10
N ARG A 135 -20.84 9.23 -1.43
CA ARG A 135 -22.21 8.99 -0.93
C ARG A 135 -22.25 8.81 0.59
N GLN A 136 -21.24 8.15 1.16
CA GLN A 136 -21.11 7.95 2.61
C GLN A 136 -20.80 9.25 3.37
N ARG A 137 -20.31 10.30 2.67
CA ARG A 137 -19.81 11.54 3.28
C ARG A 137 -18.68 11.27 4.26
N GLY A 138 -17.78 10.34 3.92
CA GLY A 138 -16.65 9.99 4.74
C GLY A 138 -15.85 8.82 4.20
N GLY A 139 -14.58 8.73 4.59
CA GLY A 139 -13.68 7.64 4.22
C GLY A 139 -12.21 8.02 4.39
N LYS A 140 -11.35 7.02 4.34
CA LYS A 140 -9.89 7.16 4.46
C LYS A 140 -9.22 6.42 3.31
N ILE A 141 -8.39 7.09 2.53
CA ILE A 141 -7.57 6.48 1.49
C ILE A 141 -6.11 6.64 1.89
N VAL A 142 -5.37 5.52 1.95
CA VAL A 142 -3.93 5.53 2.20
C VAL A 142 -3.21 4.85 1.05
N ASN A 143 -2.33 5.59 0.38
CA ASN A 143 -1.54 5.12 -0.75
C ASN A 143 -0.12 4.78 -0.31
N ILE A 144 0.52 3.79 -0.94
CA ILE A 144 1.91 3.46 -0.70
C ILE A 144 2.79 3.97 -1.84
N SER A 145 3.48 5.08 -1.59
CA SER A 145 4.53 5.61 -2.45
C SER A 145 5.90 4.95 -2.14
N SER A 146 6.97 5.69 -2.11
CA SER A 146 8.33 5.30 -1.76
C SER A 146 9.21 6.54 -1.62
N ILE A 147 10.32 6.44 -0.88
CA ILE A 147 11.38 7.46 -0.93
C ILE A 147 11.95 7.65 -2.33
N ALA A 148 11.85 6.64 -3.22
CA ALA A 148 12.16 6.79 -4.63
C ALA A 148 11.33 7.88 -5.30
N GLY A 149 10.05 8.01 -4.94
CA GLY A 149 9.17 9.08 -5.42
C GLY A 149 9.55 10.47 -4.90
N ARG A 150 10.42 10.55 -3.90
CA ARG A 150 11.06 11.80 -3.41
C ARG A 150 12.41 12.06 -4.09
N GLY A 151 12.87 11.19 -4.99
CA GLY A 151 14.21 11.25 -5.58
C GLY A 151 15.35 10.80 -4.64
N LEU A 152 15.03 10.13 -3.54
CA LEU A 152 15.99 9.78 -2.49
C LEU A 152 16.52 8.35 -2.55
N SER A 153 16.21 7.58 -3.62
CA SER A 153 16.65 6.18 -3.75
C SER A 153 17.65 6.01 -4.89
N PRO A 154 18.96 5.89 -4.62
CA PRO A 154 19.97 5.67 -5.66
C PRO A 154 19.91 4.26 -6.26
N THR A 155 19.16 3.33 -5.67
CA THR A 155 19.06 1.92 -6.09
C THR A 155 17.75 1.59 -6.80
N SER A 156 17.01 2.60 -7.28
CA SER A 156 15.78 2.43 -8.05
C SER A 156 15.86 3.12 -9.40
N SER A 157 15.21 2.56 -10.42
CA SER A 157 15.15 3.17 -11.74
C SER A 157 14.33 4.47 -11.75
N SER A 158 14.60 5.34 -12.72
CA SER A 158 13.81 6.56 -12.96
C SER A 158 12.34 6.25 -13.22
N ALA A 159 12.01 5.14 -13.88
CA ALA A 159 10.63 4.71 -14.12
C ALA A 159 9.88 4.39 -12.81
N TYR A 160 10.52 3.67 -11.88
CA TYR A 160 9.93 3.40 -10.56
C TYR A 160 9.78 4.69 -9.75
N ALA A 161 10.80 5.54 -9.74
CA ALA A 161 10.77 6.83 -9.06
C ALA A 161 9.63 7.72 -9.61
N THR A 162 9.46 7.77 -10.93
CA THR A 162 8.36 8.50 -11.58
C THR A 162 6.99 7.95 -11.18
N ALA A 163 6.80 6.63 -11.20
CA ALA A 163 5.54 6.02 -10.79
C ALA A 163 5.20 6.36 -9.33
N LYS A 164 6.17 6.28 -8.43
CA LYS A 164 5.99 6.57 -7.01
C LYS A 164 5.86 8.08 -6.72
N GLY A 165 6.52 8.94 -7.49
CA GLY A 165 6.28 10.39 -7.51
C GLY A 165 4.87 10.74 -7.99
N GLY A 166 4.39 10.03 -9.02
CA GLY A 166 3.01 10.12 -9.49
C GLY A 166 1.97 9.82 -8.41
N ILE A 167 2.22 8.83 -7.54
CA ILE A 167 1.34 8.53 -6.38
C ILE A 167 1.32 9.71 -5.40
N ILE A 168 2.45 10.39 -5.15
CA ILE A 168 2.50 11.58 -4.27
C ILE A 168 1.61 12.69 -4.83
N ALA A 169 1.79 13.01 -6.12
CA ALA A 169 0.99 14.03 -6.80
C ALA A 169 -0.50 13.65 -6.84
N PHE A 170 -0.82 12.40 -7.17
CA PHE A 170 -2.18 11.86 -7.19
C PHE A 170 -2.85 11.95 -5.80
N THR A 171 -2.14 11.56 -4.74
CA THR A 171 -2.61 11.68 -3.35
C THR A 171 -2.98 13.12 -3.01
N ARG A 172 -2.10 14.06 -3.32
CA ARG A 172 -2.32 15.49 -3.08
C ARG A 172 -3.54 16.01 -3.85
N LYS A 173 -3.63 15.69 -5.14
CA LYS A 173 -4.76 16.11 -5.97
C LYS A 173 -6.08 15.51 -5.50
N LEU A 174 -6.09 14.20 -5.22
CA LEU A 174 -7.28 13.48 -4.79
C LEU A 174 -7.81 13.98 -3.43
N SER A 175 -6.93 14.46 -2.53
CA SER A 175 -7.35 15.05 -1.25
C SER A 175 -8.18 16.31 -1.42
N PHE A 176 -7.90 17.14 -2.42
CA PHE A 176 -8.74 18.30 -2.77
C PHE A 176 -10.09 17.89 -3.37
N GLU A 177 -10.11 16.85 -4.20
CA GLU A 177 -11.33 16.38 -4.86
C GLU A 177 -12.31 15.70 -3.89
N LEU A 178 -11.79 14.99 -2.90
CA LEU A 178 -12.60 14.21 -1.97
C LEU A 178 -12.80 14.89 -0.62
N GLY A 179 -11.99 15.86 -0.25
CA GLY A 179 -12.12 16.62 0.99
C GLY A 179 -13.52 17.21 1.25
N PRO A 180 -14.19 17.84 0.25
CA PRO A 180 -15.55 18.35 0.40
C PRO A 180 -16.60 17.28 0.79
N TYR A 181 -16.25 16.01 0.64
CA TYR A 181 -17.09 14.86 1.02
C TYR A 181 -16.66 14.21 2.34
N GLY A 182 -15.77 14.84 3.11
CA GLY A 182 -15.28 14.29 4.38
C GLY A 182 -14.31 13.11 4.22
N VAL A 183 -13.68 12.94 3.04
CA VAL A 183 -12.72 11.87 2.78
C VAL A 183 -11.30 12.40 2.89
N THR A 184 -10.46 11.76 3.71
CA THR A 184 -9.03 12.07 3.75
C THR A 184 -8.26 11.15 2.81
N VAL A 185 -7.24 11.70 2.15
CA VAL A 185 -6.36 10.94 1.24
C VAL A 185 -4.91 11.26 1.59
N ASN A 186 -4.17 10.25 2.01
CA ASN A 186 -2.78 10.39 2.42
C ASN A 186 -1.91 9.31 1.79
N ALA A 187 -0.61 9.46 1.89
CA ALA A 187 0.35 8.44 1.48
C ALA A 187 1.44 8.22 2.54
N ILE A 188 2.08 7.08 2.47
CA ILE A 188 3.38 6.85 3.08
C ILE A 188 4.45 6.71 2.00
N ALA A 189 5.70 7.05 2.32
CA ALA A 189 6.88 6.82 1.49
C ALA A 189 7.90 5.95 2.25
N PRO A 190 7.79 4.63 2.11
CA PRO A 190 8.73 3.68 2.71
C PRO A 190 10.14 3.79 2.14
N SER A 191 11.15 3.52 2.98
CA SER A 191 12.48 3.09 2.54
C SER A 191 12.54 1.56 2.38
N LEU A 192 13.74 0.99 2.36
CA LEU A 192 13.93 -0.46 2.31
C LEU A 192 13.16 -1.14 3.46
N THR A 193 12.21 -1.99 3.10
CA THR A 193 11.37 -2.74 4.04
C THR A 193 11.50 -4.23 3.77
N LEU A 194 11.80 -5.03 4.79
CA LEU A 194 12.06 -6.47 4.69
C LEU A 194 10.77 -7.29 4.43
N SER A 195 10.08 -6.96 3.36
CA SER A 195 8.94 -7.76 2.89
C SER A 195 9.35 -9.18 2.50
N PRO A 196 8.43 -10.16 2.41
CA PRO A 196 8.73 -11.52 1.96
C PRO A 196 9.44 -11.58 0.59
N ARG A 197 9.23 -10.57 -0.27
CA ARG A 197 9.95 -10.45 -1.55
C ARG A 197 11.43 -10.12 -1.37
N LEU A 198 11.79 -9.31 -0.40
CA LEU A 198 13.18 -8.85 -0.18
C LEU A 198 13.92 -9.66 0.90
N ARG A 199 13.19 -10.35 1.77
CA ARG A 199 13.75 -11.19 2.85
C ARG A 199 14.77 -12.21 2.32
N PRO A 200 14.51 -13.00 1.25
CA PRO A 200 15.48 -13.97 0.77
C PRO A 200 16.80 -13.35 0.29
N ARG A 201 16.76 -12.12 -0.23
CA ARG A 201 17.99 -11.39 -0.58
C ARG A 201 18.74 -10.95 0.68
N TRP A 202 18.02 -10.41 1.67
CA TRP A 202 18.56 -9.98 2.95
C TRP A 202 19.23 -11.14 3.70
N ASP A 203 18.58 -12.31 3.71
CA ASP A 203 19.08 -13.49 4.43
C ASP A 203 20.35 -14.06 3.82
N ARG A 204 20.59 -13.83 2.51
CA ARG A 204 21.84 -14.21 1.83
C ARG A 204 22.99 -13.21 2.00
N MET A 205 22.73 -12.02 2.53
CA MET A 205 23.78 -11.03 2.79
C MET A 205 24.66 -11.45 3.97
N SER A 206 25.94 -11.09 3.92
CA SER A 206 26.86 -11.28 5.04
C SER A 206 26.47 -10.37 6.22
N ALA A 207 27.05 -10.64 7.40
CA ALA A 207 26.83 -9.79 8.57
C ALA A 207 27.31 -8.36 8.33
N GLU A 208 28.42 -8.19 7.62
CA GLU A 208 29.00 -6.89 7.28
C GLU A 208 28.12 -6.12 6.28
N GLU A 209 27.55 -6.82 5.28
CA GLU A 209 26.62 -6.20 4.33
C GLU A 209 25.36 -5.74 5.03
N ARG A 210 24.75 -6.55 5.92
CA ARG A 210 23.59 -6.15 6.71
C ARG A 210 23.91 -4.99 7.66
N ALA A 211 25.08 -5.00 8.31
CA ALA A 211 25.53 -3.91 9.16
C ALA A 211 25.67 -2.60 8.35
N ARG A 212 26.18 -2.67 7.12
CA ARG A 212 26.28 -1.50 6.22
C ARG A 212 24.90 -0.98 5.81
N GLU A 213 23.93 -1.85 5.50
CA GLU A 213 22.55 -1.39 5.20
C GLU A 213 21.89 -0.77 6.43
N ASN A 214 22.05 -1.38 7.60
CA ASN A 214 21.51 -0.86 8.85
C ASN A 214 22.14 0.50 9.24
N SER A 215 23.45 0.71 9.00
CA SER A 215 24.12 1.96 9.32
C SER A 215 23.69 3.16 8.44
N ARG A 216 23.03 2.88 7.30
CA ARG A 216 22.40 3.92 6.48
C ARG A 216 21.11 4.46 7.06
N VAL A 217 20.53 3.76 8.03
CA VAL A 217 19.27 4.13 8.69
C VAL A 217 19.62 4.70 10.07
N PRO A 218 19.34 5.97 10.37
CA PRO A 218 19.62 6.58 11.69
C PRO A 218 19.08 5.77 12.88
N LEU A 219 17.93 5.10 12.74
CA LEU A 219 17.41 4.21 13.77
C LEU A 219 18.13 2.85 13.86
N GLY A 220 19.22 2.62 13.10
CA GLY A 220 20.13 1.49 13.21
C GLY A 220 19.59 0.16 12.67
N ARG A 221 18.44 0.14 12.02
CA ARG A 221 17.86 -1.05 11.41
C ARG A 221 17.03 -0.75 10.16
N VAL A 222 16.98 -1.71 9.26
CA VAL A 222 16.04 -1.71 8.14
C VAL A 222 14.61 -1.93 8.66
N ALA A 223 13.62 -1.35 7.99
CA ALA A 223 12.23 -1.43 8.39
C ALA A 223 11.62 -2.84 8.16
N GLU A 224 10.72 -3.24 9.04
CA GLU A 224 9.82 -4.37 8.86
C GLU A 224 8.45 -3.89 8.30
N PRO A 225 7.65 -4.78 7.70
CA PRO A 225 6.31 -4.42 7.21
C PRO A 225 5.42 -3.76 8.26
N GLU A 226 5.53 -4.16 9.52
CA GLU A 226 4.78 -3.62 10.65
C GLU A 226 5.10 -2.15 10.94
N ASP A 227 6.34 -1.70 10.73
CA ASP A 227 6.71 -0.29 10.89
C ASP A 227 5.90 0.60 9.96
N GLN A 228 5.73 0.14 8.70
CA GLN A 228 4.93 0.82 7.69
C GLN A 228 3.43 0.75 8.01
N ALA A 229 2.96 -0.45 8.38
CA ALA A 229 1.56 -0.72 8.65
C ALA A 229 1.01 0.11 9.82
N ARG A 230 1.81 0.36 10.86
CA ARG A 230 1.43 1.21 12.00
C ARG A 230 1.13 2.63 11.57
N VAL A 231 1.93 3.21 10.66
CA VAL A 231 1.69 4.56 10.13
C VAL A 231 0.47 4.57 9.20
N ILE A 232 0.29 3.54 8.36
CA ILE A 232 -0.92 3.37 7.56
C ILE A 232 -2.16 3.34 8.46
N CYS A 233 -2.14 2.54 9.53
CA CYS A 233 -3.25 2.43 10.47
C CYS A 233 -3.52 3.73 11.23
N PHE A 234 -2.50 4.54 11.56
CA PHE A 234 -2.69 5.90 12.06
C PHE A 234 -3.45 6.76 11.05
N LEU A 235 -2.99 6.82 9.80
CA LEU A 235 -3.63 7.61 8.73
C LEU A 235 -5.04 7.13 8.39
N ALA A 236 -5.33 5.85 8.59
CA ALA A 236 -6.63 5.23 8.35
C ALA A 236 -7.60 5.34 9.55
N SER A 237 -7.14 5.80 10.71
CA SER A 237 -7.94 5.93 11.93
C SER A 237 -8.51 7.34 12.13
N SER A 238 -9.33 7.50 13.16
CA SER A 238 -9.82 8.82 13.61
C SER A 238 -8.73 9.73 14.16
N ASP A 239 -7.59 9.17 14.59
CA ASP A 239 -6.45 9.95 15.07
C ASP A 239 -5.88 10.90 13.99
N ALA A 240 -6.18 10.63 12.72
CA ALA A 240 -5.78 11.42 11.55
C ALA A 240 -6.96 12.13 10.85
N ASP A 241 -8.04 12.48 11.55
CA ASP A 241 -9.22 13.09 10.92
C ASP A 241 -8.95 14.47 10.30
N PHE A 242 -7.95 15.19 10.79
CA PHE A 242 -7.55 16.49 10.22
C PHE A 242 -6.25 16.42 9.40
N VAL A 243 -5.83 15.21 9.02
CA VAL A 243 -4.63 14.97 8.19
C VAL A 243 -5.08 14.51 6.80
N THR A 244 -4.82 15.33 5.77
CA THR A 244 -5.12 14.99 4.37
C THR A 244 -4.14 15.63 3.40
N GLY A 245 -3.87 14.97 2.28
CA GLY A 245 -2.98 15.44 1.23
C GLY A 245 -1.50 15.34 1.57
N VAL A 246 -1.12 14.65 2.64
CA VAL A 246 0.28 14.49 3.05
C VAL A 246 0.88 13.17 2.56
N THR A 247 2.20 13.15 2.46
CA THR A 247 2.98 11.91 2.33
C THR A 247 3.97 11.87 3.48
N ILE A 248 3.85 10.85 4.33
CA ILE A 248 4.74 10.65 5.48
C ILE A 248 5.88 9.71 5.08
N ASP A 249 7.11 10.17 5.26
CA ASP A 249 8.30 9.35 5.03
C ASP A 249 8.49 8.41 6.24
N VAL A 250 8.42 7.10 5.99
CA VAL A 250 8.56 6.06 7.02
C VAL A 250 9.88 5.31 6.76
N THR A 251 10.97 5.94 7.14
CA THR A 251 12.33 5.61 6.68
C THR A 251 13.32 5.33 7.79
N GLY A 252 12.94 5.56 9.05
CA GLY A 252 13.88 5.52 10.17
C GLY A 252 14.91 6.63 10.15
N GLY A 253 14.64 7.75 9.42
CA GLY A 253 15.49 8.95 9.33
C GLY A 253 16.36 9.02 8.07
N GLN A 254 16.19 8.09 7.09
CA GLN A 254 16.85 8.19 5.77
C GLN A 254 16.35 9.39 4.98
#